data_93f89e1acdbd34e9c577f41539166808
#
_entry.id   93f89e1acdbd34e9c577f41539166808
#
_cell.length_a   1.000
_cell.length_b   1.000
_cell.length_c   1.000
_cell.angle_alpha   90.00
_cell.angle_beta   90.00
_cell.angle_gamma   90.00
#
_symmetry.space_group_name_H-M   'P 1'
#
loop_
_entity.id
_entity.type
_entity.pdbx_description
1 polymer ?
#
loop_
_entity_poly.entity_id
_entity_poly.type
_entity_poly.pdbx_seq_one_letter_code
_entity_poly.pdbx_strand_id
1 'polypeptide(L)'
;LILLSLVLIFNSKIRNMFMVWNTNKYQVSQVTKEKIEENKETEGNFDFDSVKSISSEAVLAAQWDAQQLPVIGGIAIPEVEINLPIFKGLDNVNLFYGAGTMKANQKMGEGNYSLASHHIFTAENASQMLFSPLVNAKAGMKIYLTDKDKVYTYEIREVKHVTPDRVDEIEDRDGIKE
;
A
#
# COMPACT_ATOMS: atom_id res chain seq x y z
N LEU A 1 4.89 35.26 -8.86
CA LEU A 1 5.64 34.52 -9.89
C LEU A 1 6.70 33.60 -9.27
N ILE A 2 7.61 34.09 -8.41
CA ILE A 2 8.68 33.28 -7.77
C ILE A 2 8.10 32.10 -6.95
N LEU A 3 7.06 32.30 -6.15
CA LEU A 3 6.40 31.24 -5.39
C LEU A 3 5.79 30.18 -6.30
N LEU A 4 5.17 30.60 -7.41
CA LEU A 4 4.58 29.66 -8.37
C LEU A 4 5.66 28.82 -9.09
N SER A 5 6.78 29.45 -9.46
CA SER A 5 7.90 28.73 -10.08
C SER A 5 8.59 27.77 -9.11
N LEU A 6 8.71 28.12 -7.83
CA LEU A 6 9.21 27.21 -6.78
C LEU A 6 8.30 26.00 -6.60
N VAL A 7 6.98 26.19 -6.58
CA VAL A 7 6.02 25.07 -6.50
C VAL A 7 6.14 24.16 -7.72
N LEU A 8 6.33 24.70 -8.92
CA LEU A 8 6.51 23.91 -10.13
C LEU A 8 7.82 23.12 -10.13
N ILE A 9 8.92 23.73 -9.64
CA ILE A 9 10.25 23.07 -9.58
C ILE A 9 10.28 21.98 -8.50
N PHE A 10 9.65 22.21 -7.35
CA PHE A 10 9.65 21.26 -6.22
C PHE A 10 8.40 20.38 -6.13
N ASN A 11 7.57 20.37 -7.15
CA ASN A 11 6.30 19.65 -7.18
C ASN A 11 6.43 18.17 -6.73
N SER A 12 7.39 17.42 -7.29
CA SER A 12 7.60 16.03 -6.92
C SER A 12 8.10 15.86 -5.48
N LYS A 13 8.96 16.77 -4.99
CA LYS A 13 9.46 16.73 -3.60
C LYS A 13 8.34 17.05 -2.60
N ILE A 14 7.52 18.03 -2.90
CA ILE A 14 6.36 18.39 -2.08
C ILE A 14 5.37 17.24 -2.03
N ARG A 15 5.04 16.66 -3.18
CA ARG A 15 4.17 15.47 -3.28
C ARG A 15 4.72 14.32 -2.43
N ASN A 16 5.99 13.98 -2.59
CA ASN A 16 6.61 12.87 -1.86
C ASN A 16 6.63 13.13 -0.35
N MET A 17 6.88 14.36 0.08
CA MET A 17 6.80 14.75 1.48
C MET A 17 5.40 14.51 2.07
N PHE A 18 4.35 14.90 1.34
CA PHE A 18 2.97 14.64 1.76
C PHE A 18 2.65 13.15 1.81
N MET A 19 3.13 12.36 0.85
CA MET A 19 2.92 10.91 0.84
C MET A 19 3.60 10.26 2.05
N VAL A 20 4.87 10.56 2.31
CA VAL A 20 5.60 10.02 3.47
C VAL A 20 4.94 10.44 4.78
N TRP A 21 4.54 11.70 4.90
CA TRP A 21 3.89 12.19 6.11
C TRP A 21 2.57 11.46 6.39
N ASN A 22 1.73 11.25 5.36
CA ASN A 22 0.49 10.50 5.51
C ASN A 22 0.74 9.00 5.74
N THR A 23 1.69 8.39 5.04
CA THR A 23 2.08 7.00 5.31
C THR A 23 2.44 6.82 6.79
N ASN A 24 3.23 7.74 7.36
CA ASN A 24 3.60 7.70 8.77
C ASN A 24 2.41 7.92 9.71
N LYS A 25 1.49 8.82 9.35
CA LYS A 25 0.27 9.09 10.11
C LYS A 25 -0.64 7.85 10.22
N TYR A 26 -0.71 7.06 9.15
CA TYR A 26 -1.56 5.88 9.07
C TYR A 26 -0.86 4.56 9.42
N GLN A 27 0.38 4.60 9.89
CA GLN A 27 1.07 3.38 10.33
C GLN A 27 0.22 2.57 11.32
N VAL A 28 0.26 1.25 11.20
CA VAL A 28 -0.51 0.35 12.07
C VAL A 28 -0.26 0.62 13.56
N SER A 29 0.92 1.10 13.91
CA SER A 29 1.27 1.50 15.28
C SER A 29 0.42 2.66 15.83
N GLN A 30 -0.08 3.52 14.95
CA GLN A 30 -0.88 4.71 15.30
C GLN A 30 -2.38 4.43 15.43
N VAL A 31 -2.83 3.24 15.05
CA VAL A 31 -4.24 2.85 15.07
C VAL A 31 -4.48 1.83 16.18
N THR A 32 -5.59 1.92 16.92
CA THR A 32 -5.93 0.94 17.96
C THR A 32 -6.43 -0.36 17.34
N LYS A 33 -6.37 -1.48 18.11
CA LYS A 33 -6.89 -2.77 17.66
C LYS A 33 -8.39 -2.69 17.39
N GLU A 34 -9.15 -2.04 18.27
CA GLU A 34 -10.59 -1.85 18.13
C GLU A 34 -10.94 -1.12 16.83
N LYS A 35 -10.15 -0.08 16.50
CA LYS A 35 -10.35 0.67 15.23
C LYS A 35 -10.02 -0.17 14.00
N ILE A 36 -9.02 -1.04 14.08
CA ILE A 36 -8.70 -1.98 13.01
C ILE A 36 -9.88 -2.94 12.78
N GLU A 37 -10.46 -3.50 13.84
CA GLU A 37 -11.61 -4.39 13.72
C GLU A 37 -12.82 -3.65 13.13
N GLU A 38 -13.12 -2.44 13.60
CA GLU A 38 -14.16 -1.59 13.01
C GLU A 38 -13.91 -1.33 11.49
N ASN A 39 -12.68 -1.00 11.13
CA ASN A 39 -12.32 -0.73 9.75
C ASN A 39 -12.43 -1.98 8.84
N LYS A 40 -12.23 -3.19 9.38
CA LYS A 40 -12.42 -4.43 8.62
C LYS A 40 -13.89 -4.62 8.17
N GLU A 41 -14.83 -4.03 8.89
CA GLU A 41 -16.28 -4.10 8.56
C GLU A 41 -16.73 -3.00 7.61
N THR A 42 -15.89 -1.99 7.30
CA THR A 42 -16.24 -0.94 6.35
C THR A 42 -16.33 -1.47 4.92
N GLU A 43 -17.09 -0.80 4.08
CA GLU A 43 -17.07 -1.07 2.63
C GLU A 43 -15.74 -0.64 2.03
N GLY A 44 -15.21 -1.42 1.08
CA GLY A 44 -14.01 -1.10 0.31
C GLY A 44 -14.32 -1.12 -1.18
N ASN A 45 -13.60 -0.33 -1.95
CA ASN A 45 -13.63 -0.38 -3.41
C ASN A 45 -12.63 -1.44 -3.90
N PHE A 46 -13.09 -2.39 -4.72
CA PHE A 46 -12.26 -3.47 -5.29
C PHE A 46 -12.27 -3.43 -6.83
N ASP A 47 -12.66 -2.29 -7.40
CA ASP A 47 -12.65 -2.06 -8.82
C ASP A 47 -11.25 -1.64 -9.28
N PHE A 48 -10.56 -2.53 -9.99
CA PHE A 48 -9.21 -2.31 -10.53
C PHE A 48 -9.19 -1.19 -11.58
N ASP A 49 -10.25 -1.01 -12.33
CA ASP A 49 -10.34 0.00 -13.38
C ASP A 49 -10.46 1.43 -12.82
N SER A 50 -10.83 1.54 -11.55
CA SER A 50 -10.90 2.82 -10.83
C SER A 50 -9.52 3.35 -10.39
N VAL A 51 -8.46 2.53 -10.41
CA VAL A 51 -7.13 2.88 -9.94
C VAL A 51 -6.44 3.84 -10.92
N LYS A 52 -6.01 4.98 -10.41
CA LYS A 52 -5.36 6.05 -11.20
C LYS A 52 -3.87 6.10 -10.94
N SER A 53 -3.13 6.52 -11.95
CA SER A 53 -1.69 6.82 -11.80
C SER A 53 -1.46 7.94 -10.78
N ILE A 54 -0.33 7.87 -10.07
CA ILE A 54 0.08 8.94 -9.14
C ILE A 54 0.39 10.21 -9.94
N SER A 55 -0.34 11.27 -9.65
CA SER A 55 0.00 12.64 -10.07
C SER A 55 0.02 13.54 -8.85
N SER A 56 0.65 14.70 -8.99
CA SER A 56 0.67 15.68 -7.90
C SER A 56 -0.71 16.21 -7.57
N GLU A 57 -1.53 16.41 -8.59
CA GLU A 57 -2.92 16.86 -8.45
C GLU A 57 -3.75 15.80 -7.72
N ALA A 58 -3.58 14.51 -8.06
CA ALA A 58 -4.30 13.42 -7.42
C ALA A 58 -3.91 13.28 -5.94
N VAL A 59 -2.62 13.39 -5.60
CA VAL A 59 -2.16 13.35 -4.21
C VAL A 59 -2.63 14.56 -3.41
N LEU A 60 -2.64 15.76 -3.99
CA LEU A 60 -3.17 16.96 -3.35
C LEU A 60 -4.69 16.87 -3.15
N ALA A 61 -5.44 16.37 -4.14
CA ALA A 61 -6.86 16.14 -3.99
C ALA A 61 -7.15 15.13 -2.86
N ALA A 62 -6.40 14.03 -2.82
CA ALA A 62 -6.51 13.01 -1.78
C ALA A 62 -6.27 13.54 -0.35
N GLN A 63 -5.54 14.66 -0.17
CA GLN A 63 -5.37 15.30 1.14
C GLN A 63 -6.70 15.78 1.75
N TRP A 64 -7.65 16.19 0.91
CA TRP A 64 -8.96 16.66 1.37
C TRP A 64 -9.89 15.49 1.75
N ASP A 65 -9.69 14.33 1.14
CA ASP A 65 -10.48 13.10 1.38
C ASP A 65 -9.90 12.24 2.52
N ALA A 66 -8.63 12.44 2.86
CA ALA A 66 -7.84 11.59 3.76
C ALA A 66 -8.12 11.79 5.26
N GLN A 67 -9.36 12.07 5.66
CA GLN A 67 -9.63 12.37 7.08
C GLN A 67 -9.66 11.12 7.98
N GLN A 68 -10.14 9.98 7.50
CA GLN A 68 -10.17 8.71 8.22
C GLN A 68 -10.07 7.52 7.26
N LEU A 69 -8.84 7.14 6.89
CA LEU A 69 -8.65 5.97 6.04
C LEU A 69 -8.79 4.67 6.83
N PRO A 70 -9.39 3.62 6.22
CA PRO A 70 -9.68 2.36 6.91
C PRO A 70 -8.43 1.48 7.03
N VAL A 71 -7.52 1.81 7.94
CA VAL A 71 -6.36 0.97 8.25
C VAL A 71 -6.83 -0.34 8.88
N ILE A 72 -6.47 -1.46 8.26
CA ILE A 72 -6.82 -2.81 8.72
C ILE A 72 -5.59 -3.65 9.11
N GLY A 73 -4.39 -3.10 8.97
CA GLY A 73 -3.16 -3.78 9.34
C GLY A 73 -1.92 -3.05 8.85
N GLY A 74 -0.80 -3.75 8.87
CA GLY A 74 0.48 -3.27 8.37
C GLY A 74 1.29 -4.38 7.71
N ILE A 75 2.14 -4.00 6.76
CA ILE A 75 3.13 -4.85 6.10
C ILE A 75 4.52 -4.31 6.31
N ALA A 76 5.47 -5.19 6.64
CA ALA A 76 6.88 -4.88 6.66
C ALA A 76 7.71 -5.93 5.91
N ILE A 77 8.69 -5.47 5.12
CA ILE A 77 9.72 -6.29 4.50
C ILE A 77 11.06 -5.59 4.81
N PRO A 78 11.67 -5.90 5.96
CA PRO A 78 12.82 -5.14 6.47
C PRO A 78 14.01 -5.10 5.52
N GLU A 79 14.26 -6.19 4.80
CA GLU A 79 15.41 -6.33 3.90
C GLU A 79 15.37 -5.38 2.70
N VAL A 80 14.19 -4.84 2.39
CA VAL A 80 13.98 -3.83 1.34
C VAL A 80 13.34 -2.55 1.88
N GLU A 81 13.35 -2.36 3.20
CA GLU A 81 12.89 -1.15 3.90
C GLU A 81 11.41 -0.80 3.64
N ILE A 82 10.57 -1.80 3.33
CA ILE A 82 9.12 -1.61 3.25
C ILE A 82 8.53 -1.64 4.66
N ASN A 83 7.75 -0.61 5.01
CA ASN A 83 6.93 -0.55 6.22
C ASN A 83 5.71 0.34 5.92
N LEU A 84 4.57 -0.27 5.63
CA LEU A 84 3.38 0.42 5.14
C LEU A 84 2.12 0.03 5.91
N PRO A 85 1.16 0.96 6.08
CA PRO A 85 -0.19 0.60 6.48
C PRO A 85 -0.88 -0.21 5.38
N ILE A 86 -1.77 -1.11 5.78
CA ILE A 86 -2.69 -1.82 4.90
C ILE A 86 -4.07 -1.21 5.08
N PHE A 87 -4.70 -0.83 3.97
CA PHE A 87 -6.05 -0.30 3.90
C PHE A 87 -7.01 -1.30 3.28
N LYS A 88 -8.29 -1.19 3.60
CA LYS A 88 -9.32 -1.99 2.95
C LYS A 88 -9.66 -1.39 1.58
N GLY A 89 -9.46 -2.18 0.52
CA GLY A 89 -9.80 -1.80 -0.86
C GLY A 89 -8.73 -1.01 -1.59
N LEU A 90 -9.04 -0.68 -2.83
CA LEU A 90 -8.15 -0.10 -3.84
C LEU A 90 -8.43 1.39 -4.11
N ASP A 91 -9.08 2.09 -3.18
CA ASP A 91 -9.27 3.53 -3.36
C ASP A 91 -7.94 4.23 -3.59
N ASN A 92 -7.93 5.18 -4.53
CA ASN A 92 -6.68 5.85 -4.92
C ASN A 92 -5.94 6.48 -3.73
N VAL A 93 -6.69 7.03 -2.77
CA VAL A 93 -6.11 7.61 -1.56
C VAL A 93 -5.40 6.56 -0.69
N ASN A 94 -5.92 5.35 -0.59
CA ASN A 94 -5.30 4.23 0.11
C ASN A 94 -3.94 3.87 -0.53
N LEU A 95 -3.93 3.76 -1.86
CA LEU A 95 -2.75 3.38 -2.64
C LEU A 95 -1.68 4.47 -2.68
N PHE A 96 -2.05 5.75 -2.43
CA PHE A 96 -1.07 6.83 -2.31
C PHE A 96 -0.33 6.84 -0.98
N TYR A 97 -0.87 6.21 0.06
CA TYR A 97 -0.29 6.26 1.40
C TYR A 97 0.10 4.91 1.97
N GLY A 98 -0.22 3.81 1.30
CA GLY A 98 0.12 2.47 1.74
C GLY A 98 -0.25 1.39 0.74
N ALA A 99 -0.58 0.21 1.24
CA ALA A 99 -1.06 -0.92 0.45
C ALA A 99 -2.57 -1.10 0.62
N GLY A 100 -3.26 -1.45 -0.45
CA GLY A 100 -4.67 -1.76 -0.46
C GLY A 100 -4.94 -3.25 -0.65
N THR A 101 -5.98 -3.78 -0.01
CA THR A 101 -6.43 -5.16 -0.25
C THR A 101 -7.11 -5.28 -1.60
N MET A 102 -6.81 -6.36 -2.33
CA MET A 102 -7.32 -6.57 -3.68
C MET A 102 -8.63 -7.36 -3.74
N LYS A 103 -8.98 -8.07 -2.66
CA LYS A 103 -10.22 -8.86 -2.55
C LYS A 103 -10.99 -8.49 -1.28
N ALA A 104 -12.32 -8.50 -1.37
CA ALA A 104 -13.19 -8.04 -0.29
C ALA A 104 -13.08 -8.88 1.00
N ASN A 105 -12.95 -10.20 0.87
CA ASN A 105 -13.08 -11.14 1.97
C ASN A 105 -11.78 -11.84 2.35
N GLN A 106 -10.63 -11.33 1.88
CA GLN A 106 -9.33 -11.92 2.20
C GLN A 106 -8.97 -11.70 3.68
N LYS A 107 -8.28 -12.69 4.26
CA LYS A 107 -7.82 -12.65 5.66
C LYS A 107 -6.35 -13.03 5.74
N MET A 108 -5.60 -12.31 6.58
CA MET A 108 -4.20 -12.63 6.86
C MET A 108 -4.07 -14.07 7.37
N GLY A 109 -3.15 -14.83 6.79
CA GLY A 109 -2.91 -16.21 7.14
C GLY A 109 -3.87 -17.23 6.52
N GLU A 110 -4.77 -16.81 5.63
CA GLU A 110 -5.72 -17.67 4.92
C GLU A 110 -5.66 -17.36 3.42
N GLY A 111 -5.71 -18.40 2.58
CA GLY A 111 -5.74 -18.28 1.13
C GLY A 111 -4.63 -17.39 0.57
N ASN A 112 -4.93 -16.65 -0.48
CA ASN A 112 -4.05 -15.64 -1.06
C ASN A 112 -4.42 -14.25 -0.53
N TYR A 113 -3.58 -13.67 0.34
CA TYR A 113 -3.75 -12.32 0.86
C TYR A 113 -3.10 -11.30 -0.07
N SER A 114 -3.83 -10.89 -1.09
CA SER A 114 -3.31 -10.07 -2.18
C SER A 114 -3.34 -8.58 -1.84
N LEU A 115 -2.22 -7.91 -2.01
CA LEU A 115 -2.03 -6.49 -1.75
C LEU A 115 -1.53 -5.76 -2.99
N ALA A 116 -2.03 -4.56 -3.22
CA ALA A 116 -1.54 -3.64 -4.25
C ALA A 116 -1.01 -2.35 -3.61
N SER A 117 -0.02 -1.77 -4.23
CA SER A 117 0.46 -0.42 -3.94
C SER A 117 1.17 0.14 -5.17
N HIS A 118 1.38 1.44 -5.18
CA HIS A 118 2.06 2.06 -6.31
C HIS A 118 3.56 1.78 -6.35
N HIS A 119 4.09 1.73 -7.57
CA HIS A 119 5.51 1.83 -7.87
C HIS A 119 5.80 3.21 -8.45
N ILE A 120 6.75 3.94 -7.86
CA ILE A 120 7.09 5.30 -8.26
C ILE A 120 8.41 5.29 -9.02
N PHE A 121 8.38 5.72 -10.28
CA PHE A 121 9.56 5.67 -11.18
C PHE A 121 10.40 6.95 -11.20
N THR A 122 9.87 8.12 -10.79
CA THR A 122 10.34 9.42 -11.29
C THR A 122 10.84 10.42 -10.25
N ALA A 123 11.22 10.03 -9.03
CA ALA A 123 11.69 10.99 -8.05
C ALA A 123 12.95 10.52 -7.31
N GLU A 124 13.80 11.44 -6.91
CA GLU A 124 14.82 11.18 -5.87
C GLU A 124 14.14 10.57 -4.65
N ASN A 125 14.62 9.44 -4.16
CA ASN A 125 14.04 8.62 -3.09
C ASN A 125 12.68 7.96 -3.41
N ALA A 126 12.16 8.05 -4.63
CA ALA A 126 10.95 7.36 -5.03
C ALA A 126 11.10 5.84 -4.94
N SER A 127 12.31 5.33 -5.18
CA SER A 127 12.66 3.91 -5.04
C SER A 127 12.53 3.37 -3.61
N GLN A 128 12.30 4.23 -2.62
CA GLN A 128 12.12 3.86 -1.21
C GLN A 128 10.66 4.07 -0.75
N MET A 129 9.74 4.37 -1.68
CA MET A 129 8.35 4.67 -1.35
C MET A 129 7.42 3.56 -1.80
N LEU A 130 6.40 3.28 -0.98
CA LEU A 130 5.33 2.33 -1.26
C LEU A 130 5.91 0.94 -1.63
N PHE A 131 5.47 0.32 -2.73
CA PHE A 131 6.01 -0.95 -3.22
C PHE A 131 7.17 -0.78 -4.22
N SER A 132 7.69 0.43 -4.43
CA SER A 132 8.87 0.64 -5.28
C SER A 132 10.09 -0.20 -4.88
N PRO A 133 10.40 -0.40 -3.57
CA PRO A 133 11.53 -1.22 -3.14
C PRO A 133 11.41 -2.71 -3.50
N LEU A 134 10.23 -3.22 -3.87
CA LEU A 134 10.04 -4.62 -4.28
C LEU A 134 10.91 -5.03 -5.48
N VAL A 135 11.40 -4.09 -6.28
CA VAL A 135 12.37 -4.37 -7.34
C VAL A 135 13.68 -5.00 -6.83
N ASN A 136 13.98 -4.80 -5.55
CA ASN A 136 15.16 -5.35 -4.87
C ASN A 136 14.83 -6.61 -4.05
N ALA A 137 13.54 -7.00 -3.97
CA ALA A 137 13.13 -8.17 -3.22
C ALA A 137 13.64 -9.46 -3.87
N LYS A 138 13.93 -10.46 -3.04
CA LYS A 138 14.48 -11.75 -3.48
C LYS A 138 13.82 -12.88 -2.70
N ALA A 139 13.78 -14.06 -3.31
CA ALA A 139 13.36 -15.29 -2.62
C ALA A 139 14.16 -15.49 -1.32
N GLY A 140 13.47 -15.94 -0.28
CA GLY A 140 14.01 -16.12 1.08
C GLY A 140 13.83 -14.93 2.02
N MET A 141 13.58 -13.71 1.51
CA MET A 141 13.28 -12.55 2.36
C MET A 141 11.93 -12.74 3.07
N LYS A 142 11.80 -12.11 4.24
CA LYS A 142 10.61 -12.26 5.09
C LYS A 142 9.65 -11.10 4.90
N ILE A 143 8.36 -11.43 4.84
CA ILE A 143 7.25 -10.48 4.89
C ILE A 143 6.55 -10.67 6.23
N TYR A 144 6.33 -9.59 6.94
CA TYR A 144 5.58 -9.55 8.18
C TYR A 144 4.28 -8.79 7.95
N LEU A 145 3.15 -9.43 8.24
CA LEU A 145 1.83 -8.78 8.28
C LEU A 145 1.33 -8.75 9.71
N THR A 146 0.63 -7.70 10.09
CA THR A 146 -0.03 -7.63 11.39
C THR A 146 -1.33 -6.86 11.34
N ASP A 147 -2.30 -7.31 12.11
CA ASP A 147 -3.55 -6.60 12.42
C ASP A 147 -3.61 -6.15 13.90
N LYS A 148 -2.46 -6.12 14.59
CA LYS A 148 -2.29 -5.86 16.03
C LYS A 148 -2.83 -6.97 16.95
N ASP A 149 -3.45 -8.01 16.42
CA ASP A 149 -3.78 -9.22 17.17
C ASP A 149 -2.69 -10.27 17.02
N LYS A 150 -2.26 -10.47 15.78
CA LYS A 150 -1.25 -11.46 15.41
C LYS A 150 -0.20 -10.85 14.47
N VAL A 151 0.94 -11.53 14.43
CA VAL A 151 1.96 -11.31 13.39
C VAL A 151 2.03 -12.55 12.53
N TYR A 152 1.85 -12.37 11.24
CA TYR A 152 1.95 -13.43 10.24
C TYR A 152 3.29 -13.26 9.52
N THR A 153 4.08 -14.32 9.46
CA THR A 153 5.37 -14.32 8.77
C THR A 153 5.27 -15.15 7.52
N TYR A 154 5.57 -14.53 6.39
CA TYR A 154 5.67 -15.17 5.09
C TYR A 154 7.12 -15.13 4.61
N GLU A 155 7.45 -16.00 3.67
CA GLU A 155 8.73 -16.01 2.97
C GLU A 155 8.49 -15.79 1.49
N ILE A 156 9.23 -14.85 0.89
CA ILE A 156 9.17 -14.62 -0.55
C ILE A 156 9.69 -15.89 -1.26
N ARG A 157 8.84 -16.50 -2.05
CA ARG A 157 9.17 -17.66 -2.89
C ARG A 157 9.64 -17.25 -4.27
N GLU A 158 9.00 -16.22 -4.81
CA GLU A 158 9.23 -15.77 -6.16
C GLU A 158 8.98 -14.26 -6.28
N VAL A 159 9.74 -13.60 -7.14
CA VAL A 159 9.49 -12.22 -7.59
C VAL A 159 9.41 -12.27 -9.11
N LYS A 160 8.30 -11.84 -9.67
CA LYS A 160 8.05 -11.92 -11.12
C LYS A 160 7.35 -10.67 -11.64
N HIS A 161 7.56 -10.38 -12.90
CA HIS A 161 6.77 -9.39 -13.63
C HIS A 161 5.66 -10.10 -14.38
N VAL A 162 4.45 -9.62 -14.19
CA VAL A 162 3.25 -10.15 -14.88
C VAL A 162 2.54 -9.03 -15.62
N THR A 163 1.79 -9.38 -16.64
CA THR A 163 0.94 -8.43 -17.37
C THR A 163 -0.36 -8.17 -16.60
N PRO A 164 -1.03 -7.02 -16.79
CA PRO A 164 -2.23 -6.65 -16.03
C PRO A 164 -3.41 -7.62 -16.19
N ASP A 165 -3.42 -8.44 -17.23
CA ASP A 165 -4.46 -9.45 -17.50
C ASP A 165 -4.32 -10.71 -16.64
N ARG A 166 -3.22 -10.86 -15.87
CA ARG A 166 -2.96 -12.01 -15.01
C ARG A 166 -3.72 -11.94 -13.67
N VAL A 167 -5.03 -11.84 -13.76
CA VAL A 167 -5.92 -11.83 -12.57
C VAL A 167 -5.93 -13.16 -11.81
N ASP A 168 -5.48 -14.24 -12.44
CA ASP A 168 -5.29 -15.54 -11.81
C ASP A 168 -4.27 -15.54 -10.66
N GLU A 169 -3.37 -14.57 -10.65
CA GLU A 169 -2.34 -14.44 -9.59
C GLU A 169 -2.91 -14.00 -8.23
N ILE A 170 -4.10 -13.43 -8.21
CA ILE A 170 -4.76 -13.00 -6.96
C ILE A 170 -5.78 -14.03 -6.44
N GLU A 171 -6.07 -15.08 -7.20
CA GLU A 171 -7.01 -16.11 -6.78
C GLU A 171 -6.42 -17.01 -5.68
N ASP A 172 -7.31 -17.56 -4.86
CA ASP A 172 -6.91 -18.52 -3.83
C ASP A 172 -6.49 -19.84 -4.48
N ARG A 173 -5.44 -20.45 -3.95
CA ARG A 173 -4.93 -21.74 -4.39
C ARG A 173 -5.13 -22.77 -3.29
N ASP A 174 -5.66 -23.93 -3.64
CA ASP A 174 -5.95 -25.01 -2.68
C ASP A 174 -4.71 -25.42 -1.89
N GLY A 175 -4.82 -25.37 -0.57
CA GLY A 175 -3.77 -25.77 0.36
C GLY A 175 -2.58 -24.83 0.46
N ILE A 176 -2.60 -23.66 -0.19
CA ILE A 176 -1.54 -22.65 -0.14
C ILE A 176 -2.05 -21.42 0.63
N LYS A 177 -1.19 -20.89 1.50
CA LYS A 177 -1.40 -19.62 2.18
C LYS A 177 -0.32 -18.65 1.70
N GLU A 178 -0.70 -17.66 0.96
CA GLU A 178 0.20 -16.69 0.33
C GLU A 178 -0.34 -15.26 0.40
#